data_07994167106d1529f9823e640f329003
#
_entry.id   07994167106d1529f9823e640f329003
#
_cell.length_a   1.000
_cell.length_b   1.000
_cell.length_c   1.000
_cell.angle_alpha   90.00
_cell.angle_beta   90.00
_cell.angle_gamma   90.00
#
_symmetry.space_group_name_H-M   'P 1'
#
loop_
_entity.id
_entity.type
_entity.pdbx_description
1 polymer ?
#
loop_
_entity_poly.entity_id
_entity_poly.type
_entity_poly.pdbx_seq_one_letter_code
_entity_poly.pdbx_strand_id
1 'polypeptide(L)'
;SIGNVRGCGLNQLGDQKFDVVINATAASLQGELPSLPENIFAADGWCYDLMYGADPTPFMQWSKQQGAVVMLDGLGMLVEQAAESFYLWRGVRPETGQLLSSLRDALRN
;
A
#
# COMPACT_ATOMS: atom_id res chain seq x y z
N SER A 1 13.23 -10.12 -21.49
CA SER A 1 12.65 -9.65 -20.22
C SER A 1 12.49 -8.14 -20.24
N ILE A 2 11.54 -7.67 -19.49
CA ILE A 2 11.22 -6.25 -19.41
C ILE A 2 11.78 -5.72 -18.10
N GLY A 3 13.07 -5.38 -18.06
CA GLY A 3 13.72 -4.85 -16.89
C GLY A 3 14.36 -5.92 -16.00
N ASN A 4 14.94 -5.48 -14.88
CA ASN A 4 15.65 -6.33 -13.96
C ASN A 4 14.73 -6.76 -12.82
N VAL A 5 14.12 -7.94 -12.98
CA VAL A 5 13.24 -8.50 -11.94
C VAL A 5 13.85 -9.80 -11.43
N ARG A 6 13.90 -9.95 -10.11
CA ARG A 6 14.39 -11.14 -9.46
C ARG A 6 13.32 -11.73 -8.55
N GLY A 7 12.96 -13.00 -8.79
CA GLY A 7 12.02 -13.71 -7.94
C GLY A 7 12.74 -14.50 -6.87
N CYS A 8 12.22 -14.51 -5.64
CA CYS A 8 12.75 -15.31 -4.55
C CYS A 8 11.67 -15.51 -3.47
N GLY A 9 11.90 -16.46 -2.57
CA GLY A 9 11.05 -16.61 -1.40
C GLY A 9 11.31 -15.49 -0.38
N LEU A 10 10.35 -15.24 0.51
CA LEU A 10 10.49 -14.20 1.52
C LEU A 10 11.70 -14.43 2.43
N ASN A 11 12.00 -15.68 2.71
CA ASN A 11 13.16 -16.05 3.54
C ASN A 11 14.50 -15.88 2.82
N GLN A 12 14.49 -15.55 1.53
CA GLN A 12 15.69 -15.37 0.72
C GLN A 12 16.04 -13.89 0.52
N LEU A 13 15.31 -12.97 1.12
CA LEU A 13 15.57 -11.54 1.01
C LEU A 13 16.85 -11.12 1.73
N GLY A 14 17.22 -11.83 2.80
CA GLY A 14 18.46 -11.56 3.52
C GLY A 14 18.51 -10.18 4.15
N ASP A 15 19.64 -9.50 3.99
CA ASP A 15 19.88 -8.18 4.55
C ASP A 15 19.59 -7.04 3.55
N GLN A 16 18.89 -7.34 2.47
CA GLN A 16 18.57 -6.35 1.45
C GLN A 16 17.61 -5.30 1.99
N LYS A 17 17.79 -4.07 1.55
CA LYS A 17 16.91 -2.95 1.91
C LYS A 17 16.21 -2.44 0.67
N PHE A 18 14.95 -2.01 0.84
CA PHE A 18 14.11 -1.60 -0.28
C PHE A 18 13.54 -0.20 -0.03
N ASP A 19 13.48 0.59 -1.08
CA ASP A 19 12.88 1.92 -1.04
C ASP A 19 11.36 1.85 -0.96
N VAL A 20 10.75 0.85 -1.59
CA VAL A 20 9.30 0.64 -1.59
C VAL A 20 9.03 -0.84 -1.37
N VAL A 21 8.16 -1.14 -0.42
CA VAL A 21 7.70 -2.52 -0.18
C VAL A 21 6.18 -2.54 -0.37
N ILE A 22 5.72 -3.40 -1.26
CA ILE A 22 4.30 -3.51 -1.61
C ILE A 22 3.78 -4.85 -1.12
N ASN A 23 2.72 -4.81 -0.31
CA ASN A 23 2.01 -6.02 0.10
C ASN A 23 0.81 -6.26 -0.83
N ALA A 24 0.93 -7.25 -1.69
CA ALA A 24 -0.13 -7.66 -2.61
C ALA A 24 -0.81 -8.95 -2.16
N THR A 25 -0.60 -9.36 -0.91
CA THR A 25 -1.19 -10.58 -0.35
C THR A 25 -2.54 -10.27 0.28
N ALA A 26 -3.33 -11.31 0.53
CA ALA A 26 -4.60 -11.18 1.24
C ALA A 26 -4.45 -11.27 2.77
N ALA A 27 -3.24 -11.27 3.29
CA ALA A 27 -3.00 -11.46 4.73
C ALA A 27 -3.69 -10.38 5.57
N SER A 28 -3.70 -9.13 5.10
CA SER A 28 -4.33 -8.02 5.82
C SER A 28 -5.84 -8.18 5.96
N LEU A 29 -6.50 -8.89 5.05
CA LEU A 29 -7.94 -9.17 5.15
C LEU A 29 -8.25 -10.07 6.35
N GLN A 30 -7.30 -10.89 6.76
CA GLN A 30 -7.46 -11.82 7.88
C GLN A 30 -6.81 -11.28 9.16
N GLY A 31 -6.36 -10.03 9.13
CA GLY A 31 -5.65 -9.44 10.25
C GLY A 31 -4.25 -9.99 10.45
N GLU A 32 -3.72 -10.65 9.43
CA GLU A 32 -2.42 -11.32 9.50
C GLU A 32 -1.35 -10.51 8.79
N LEU A 33 -0.11 -10.85 9.08
CA LEU A 33 1.06 -10.22 8.49
C LEU A 33 1.88 -11.30 7.76
N PRO A 34 2.34 -11.06 6.51
CA PRO A 34 3.26 -12.00 5.87
C PRO A 34 4.55 -12.14 6.69
N SER A 35 5.18 -13.30 6.60
CA SER A 35 6.48 -13.53 7.24
C SER A 35 7.55 -12.75 6.48
N LEU A 36 7.94 -11.60 7.02
CA LEU A 36 8.93 -10.73 6.40
C LEU A 36 10.14 -10.56 7.31
N PRO A 37 11.34 -10.43 6.74
CA PRO A 37 12.53 -10.11 7.53
C PRO A 37 12.41 -8.72 8.15
N GLU A 38 13.03 -8.52 9.29
CA GLU A 38 13.10 -7.21 9.92
C GLU A 38 14.06 -6.30 9.14
N ASN A 39 13.87 -4.99 9.29
CA ASN A 39 14.77 -3.97 8.74
C ASN A 39 14.90 -4.03 7.22
N ILE A 40 13.78 -4.31 6.52
CA ILE A 40 13.81 -4.37 5.05
C ILE A 40 13.66 -3.01 4.38
N PHE A 41 13.38 -1.95 5.15
CA PHE A 41 13.20 -0.61 4.57
C PHE A 41 14.53 0.13 4.52
N ALA A 42 14.84 0.70 3.36
CA ALA A 42 15.91 1.68 3.23
C ALA A 42 15.51 2.97 3.95
N ALA A 43 16.48 3.87 4.17
CA ALA A 43 16.18 5.18 4.74
C ALA A 43 15.11 5.86 3.87
N ASP A 44 14.11 6.47 4.52
CA ASP A 44 12.97 7.10 3.86
C ASP A 44 12.13 6.12 3.01
N GLY A 45 12.11 4.85 3.41
CA GLY A 45 11.35 3.81 2.70
C GLY A 45 9.85 4.01 2.78
N TRP A 46 9.14 3.51 1.79
CA TRP A 46 7.69 3.58 1.67
C TRP A 46 7.10 2.18 1.74
N CYS A 47 5.95 2.06 2.39
CA CYS A 47 5.17 0.83 2.28
C CYS A 47 3.85 1.09 1.56
N TYR A 48 3.37 0.09 0.84
CA TYR A 48 2.11 0.14 0.13
C TYR A 48 1.37 -1.19 0.36
N ASP A 49 0.20 -1.12 0.98
CA ASP A 49 -0.66 -2.29 1.15
C ASP A 49 -1.84 -2.15 0.19
N LEU A 50 -2.04 -3.12 -0.69
CA LEU A 50 -3.15 -3.08 -1.63
C LEU A 50 -4.51 -3.24 -0.94
N MET A 51 -4.53 -3.77 0.28
CA MET A 51 -5.74 -3.80 1.09
C MET A 51 -5.95 -2.44 1.75
N TYR A 52 -7.17 -2.18 2.23
CA TYR A 52 -7.48 -0.92 2.90
C TYR A 52 -8.59 -1.12 3.92
N GLY A 53 -8.74 -0.13 4.80
CA GLY A 53 -9.77 -0.09 5.81
C GLY A 53 -9.85 1.28 6.44
N ALA A 54 -10.65 1.41 7.49
CA ALA A 54 -10.76 2.67 8.24
C ALA A 54 -9.45 3.00 8.94
N ASP A 55 -8.80 1.98 9.48
CA ASP A 55 -7.55 2.12 10.23
C ASP A 55 -6.39 1.49 9.46
N PRO A 56 -5.14 1.83 9.80
CA PRO A 56 -3.99 1.23 9.14
C PRO A 56 -4.01 -0.30 9.23
N THR A 57 -3.63 -0.95 8.13
CA THR A 57 -3.56 -2.41 8.09
C THR A 57 -2.42 -2.93 8.97
N PRO A 58 -2.42 -4.21 9.34
CA PRO A 58 -1.29 -4.79 10.08
C PRO A 58 0.05 -4.60 9.38
N PHE A 59 0.08 -4.72 8.06
CA PHE A 59 1.31 -4.48 7.29
C PHE A 59 1.79 -3.04 7.43
N MET A 60 0.88 -2.06 7.36
CA MET A 60 1.24 -0.65 7.53
C MET A 60 1.79 -0.38 8.92
N GLN A 61 1.16 -0.94 9.96
CA GLN A 61 1.62 -0.78 11.33
C GLN A 61 2.99 -1.39 11.54
N TRP A 62 3.21 -2.58 11.02
CA TRP A 62 4.50 -3.25 11.08
C TRP A 62 5.57 -2.45 10.33
N SER A 63 5.23 -1.96 9.13
CA SER A 63 6.17 -1.18 8.32
C SER A 63 6.63 0.08 9.02
N LYS A 64 5.70 0.75 9.73
CA LYS A 64 6.04 1.93 10.52
C LYS A 64 7.06 1.58 11.61
N GLN A 65 6.87 0.45 12.29
CA GLN A 65 7.81 -0.02 13.31
C GLN A 65 9.18 -0.36 12.71
N GLN A 66 9.22 -0.76 11.45
CA GLN A 66 10.46 -1.10 10.75
C GLN A 66 11.12 0.11 10.09
N GLY A 67 10.57 1.31 10.24
CA GLY A 67 11.20 2.52 9.77
C GLY A 67 10.65 3.13 8.49
N ALA A 68 9.55 2.61 7.96
CA ALA A 68 8.88 3.24 6.81
C ALA A 68 8.37 4.62 7.19
N VAL A 69 8.62 5.60 6.33
CA VAL A 69 8.21 6.98 6.58
C VAL A 69 6.93 7.36 5.86
N VAL A 70 6.56 6.64 4.79
CA VAL A 70 5.31 6.86 4.07
C VAL A 70 4.57 5.53 4.00
N MET A 71 3.28 5.56 4.35
CA MET A 71 2.44 4.38 4.36
C MET A 71 1.19 4.67 3.54
N LEU A 72 0.99 3.88 2.48
CA LEU A 72 -0.13 4.01 1.56
C LEU A 72 -0.94 2.72 1.55
N ASP A 73 -2.24 2.84 1.29
CA ASP A 73 -3.11 1.68 1.14
C ASP A 73 -3.92 1.75 -0.15
N GLY A 74 -4.70 0.70 -0.41
CA GLY A 74 -5.42 0.55 -1.67
C GLY A 74 -6.59 1.50 -1.85
N LEU A 75 -7.04 2.19 -0.80
CA LEU A 75 -8.18 3.10 -0.92
C LEU A 75 -7.84 4.26 -1.85
N GLY A 76 -6.65 4.84 -1.71
CA GLY A 76 -6.20 5.92 -2.61
C GLY A 76 -6.17 5.48 -4.07
N MET A 77 -5.65 4.30 -4.33
CA MET A 77 -5.61 3.73 -5.67
C MET A 77 -7.03 3.54 -6.23
N LEU A 78 -7.95 3.03 -5.43
CA LEU A 78 -9.34 2.84 -5.84
C LEU A 78 -9.99 4.15 -6.24
N VAL A 79 -9.81 5.19 -5.43
CA VAL A 79 -10.38 6.52 -5.70
C VAL A 79 -9.78 7.11 -6.98
N GLU A 80 -8.47 7.01 -7.16
CA GLU A 80 -7.81 7.55 -8.34
C GLU A 80 -8.21 6.80 -9.62
N GLN A 81 -8.41 5.48 -9.55
CA GLN A 81 -8.92 4.72 -10.69
C GLN A 81 -10.34 5.16 -11.07
N ALA A 82 -11.19 5.38 -10.08
CA ALA A 82 -12.56 5.86 -10.34
C ALA A 82 -12.54 7.26 -10.95
N ALA A 83 -11.67 8.14 -10.47
CA ALA A 83 -11.53 9.49 -11.01
C ALA A 83 -11.06 9.47 -12.45
N GLU A 84 -10.11 8.60 -12.78
CA GLU A 84 -9.61 8.47 -14.15
C GLU A 84 -10.70 7.94 -15.07
N SER A 85 -11.49 6.95 -14.66
CA SER A 85 -12.60 6.44 -15.43
C SER A 85 -13.65 7.52 -15.68
N PHE A 86 -13.98 8.31 -14.66
CA PHE A 86 -14.92 9.41 -14.79
C PHE A 86 -14.40 10.43 -15.79
N TYR A 87 -13.12 10.76 -15.73
CA TYR A 87 -12.49 11.69 -16.65
C TYR A 87 -12.60 11.20 -18.11
N LEU A 88 -12.34 9.91 -18.34
CA LEU A 88 -12.43 9.32 -19.67
C LEU A 88 -13.86 9.37 -20.23
N TRP A 89 -14.86 9.22 -19.35
CA TRP A 89 -16.26 9.18 -19.78
C TRP A 89 -16.91 10.57 -19.88
N ARG A 90 -16.51 11.51 -19.03
CA ARG A 90 -17.18 12.82 -18.90
C ARG A 90 -16.29 14.01 -19.24
N GLY A 91 -14.99 13.80 -19.42
CA GLY A 91 -14.07 14.87 -19.76
C GLY A 91 -13.73 15.80 -18.60
N VAL A 92 -14.15 15.47 -17.38
CA VAL A 92 -13.87 16.25 -16.17
C VAL A 92 -13.22 15.35 -15.14
N ARG A 93 -12.07 15.79 -14.61
CA ARG A 93 -11.39 15.05 -13.55
C ARG A 93 -11.88 15.54 -12.19
N PRO A 94 -12.55 14.69 -11.38
CA PRO A 94 -13.03 15.11 -10.06
C PRO A 94 -11.88 15.31 -9.09
N GLU A 95 -12.12 16.14 -8.07
CA GLU A 95 -11.19 16.30 -6.97
C GLU A 95 -11.28 15.06 -6.07
N THR A 96 -10.13 14.46 -5.73
CA THR A 96 -10.11 13.16 -5.05
C THR A 96 -9.77 13.23 -3.57
N GLY A 97 -9.06 14.27 -3.12
CA GLY A 97 -8.60 14.34 -1.73
C GLY A 97 -9.73 14.35 -0.72
N GLN A 98 -10.74 15.18 -0.96
CA GLN A 98 -11.89 15.28 -0.07
C GLN A 98 -12.75 14.01 -0.11
N LEU A 99 -12.91 13.42 -1.30
CA LEU A 99 -13.64 12.16 -1.45
C LEU A 99 -12.93 11.04 -0.70
N LEU A 100 -11.62 10.98 -0.79
CA LEU A 100 -10.84 9.96 -0.09
C LEU A 100 -11.05 10.06 1.42
N SER A 101 -11.01 11.28 1.97
CA SER A 101 -11.26 11.50 3.41
C SER A 101 -12.66 11.07 3.81
N SER A 102 -13.67 11.41 2.98
CA SER A 102 -15.07 11.07 3.25
C SER A 102 -15.29 9.56 3.24
N LEU A 103 -14.67 8.85 2.30
CA LEU A 103 -14.78 7.40 2.22
C LEU A 103 -14.09 6.73 3.41
N ARG A 104 -12.95 7.25 3.84
CA ARG A 104 -12.24 6.73 4.99
C ARG A 104 -13.09 6.86 6.25
N ASP A 105 -13.74 8.00 6.43
CA ASP A 105 -14.63 8.22 7.57
C ASP A 105 -15.85 7.29 7.50
N ALA A 106 -16.40 7.05 6.32
CA ALA A 106 -17.53 6.14 6.15
C ALA A 106 -17.18 4.71 6.56
N LEU A 107 -15.95 4.29 6.35
CA LEU A 107 -15.49 2.95 6.74
C LEU A 107 -15.42 2.78 8.26
N ARG A 108 -15.35 3.87 9.03
CA ARG A 108 -15.31 3.83 10.49
C ARG A 108 -16.69 3.70 11.12
N ASN A 109 -17.73 3.97 10.37
CA ASN A 109 -19.12 3.97 10.88
C ASN A 109 -19.86 2.67 10.56
#